data_49a8b4fada508f2bb1a4a9e548118e2a
#
_entry.id   49a8b4fada508f2bb1a4a9e548118e2a
#
_cell.length_a   1.000
_cell.length_b   1.000
_cell.length_c   1.000
_cell.angle_alpha   90.00
_cell.angle_beta   90.00
_cell.angle_gamma   90.00
#
_symmetry.space_group_name_H-M   'P 1'
#
loop_
_entity.id
_entity.type
_entity.pdbx_description
1 polymer ?
#
loop_
_entity_poly.entity_id
_entity_poly.type
_entity_poly.pdbx_seq_one_letter_code
_entity_poly.pdbx_strand_id
1 'polypeptide(L)'
;MFDDRGLGNGLLLPAGPLRESAVKTINSLVLHTGNQAVKLTNTAAPQFTARRALASYALSVDRSKVHLSELKEKKNLLALAGIANPEAFFDMLRGTGLNLAQTLSLPDHYDFKYTFDSTLGNEYAGYTLICTVKDAVKLWQTHPDALAVPLEFSPEAAFFTAFDSMLKPLLQPLLKQLLKTHSPT
;
A
#
# COMPACT_ATOMS: atom_id res chain seq x y z
N MET A 1 4.41 -10.45 -7.66
CA MET A 1 4.95 -9.56 -6.62
C MET A 1 5.04 -10.35 -5.32
N PHE A 2 6.17 -10.25 -4.59
CA PHE A 2 6.43 -10.98 -3.35
C PHE A 2 6.86 -10.01 -2.26
N ASP A 3 6.34 -10.20 -1.05
CA ASP A 3 6.80 -9.52 0.17
C ASP A 3 7.68 -10.45 1.01
N ASP A 4 8.01 -10.07 2.25
CA ASP A 4 8.88 -10.85 3.16
C ASP A 4 8.34 -12.26 3.47
N ARG A 5 7.05 -12.55 3.21
CA ARG A 5 6.46 -13.89 3.34
C ARG A 5 6.84 -14.83 2.19
N GLY A 6 7.36 -14.28 1.08
CA GLY A 6 7.80 -15.03 -0.08
C GLY A 6 6.69 -15.91 -0.69
N LEU A 7 7.01 -17.19 -0.82
CA LEU A 7 6.08 -18.20 -1.33
C LEU A 7 5.18 -18.82 -0.24
N GLY A 8 5.36 -18.39 1.02
CA GLY A 8 4.71 -19.05 2.16
C GLY A 8 5.10 -20.52 2.23
N ASN A 9 4.11 -21.43 2.29
CA ASN A 9 4.34 -22.88 2.26
C ASN A 9 4.52 -23.44 0.84
N GLY A 10 4.51 -22.58 -0.20
CA GLY A 10 4.67 -22.99 -1.60
C GLY A 10 3.45 -23.66 -2.24
N LEU A 11 2.34 -23.78 -1.52
CA LEU A 11 1.13 -24.44 -1.99
C LEU A 11 0.13 -23.45 -2.60
N LEU A 12 -0.71 -23.96 -3.51
CA LEU A 12 -1.81 -23.23 -4.11
C LEU A 12 -3.01 -23.14 -3.15
N LEU A 13 -3.86 -22.15 -3.34
CA LEU A 13 -5.15 -22.07 -2.65
C LEU A 13 -5.97 -23.37 -2.86
N PRO A 14 -6.68 -23.85 -1.84
CA PRO A 14 -6.82 -23.29 -0.49
C PRO A 14 -5.72 -23.74 0.50
N ALA A 15 -4.80 -24.62 0.11
CA ALA A 15 -3.80 -25.21 0.99
C ALA A 15 -2.63 -24.26 1.30
N GLY A 16 -2.46 -23.18 0.52
CA GLY A 16 -1.43 -22.16 0.69
C GLY A 16 -1.81 -20.84 0.06
N PRO A 17 -0.91 -19.84 0.10
CA PRO A 17 -1.22 -18.47 -0.31
C PRO A 17 -1.15 -18.24 -1.82
N LEU A 18 -0.64 -19.17 -2.61
CA LEU A 18 -0.40 -18.97 -4.02
C LEU A 18 -1.69 -19.14 -4.84
N ARG A 19 -1.91 -18.24 -5.79
CA ARG A 19 -3.02 -18.34 -6.77
C ARG A 19 -2.62 -19.15 -8.00
N GLU A 20 -1.31 -19.19 -8.29
CA GLU A 20 -0.73 -19.95 -9.40
C GLU A 20 0.68 -20.42 -9.02
N SER A 21 1.21 -21.39 -9.77
CA SER A 21 2.57 -21.91 -9.54
C SER A 21 3.61 -20.82 -9.77
N ALA A 22 4.49 -20.61 -8.81
CA ALA A 22 5.61 -19.66 -8.91
C ALA A 22 6.63 -20.02 -10.02
N VAL A 23 6.55 -21.22 -10.56
CA VAL A 23 7.46 -21.74 -11.62
C VAL A 23 7.03 -21.27 -13.01
N LYS A 24 5.85 -20.70 -13.18
CA LYS A 24 5.40 -20.12 -14.47
C LYS A 24 6.09 -18.77 -14.72
N THR A 25 7.27 -18.81 -15.33
CA THR A 25 8.15 -17.65 -15.48
C THR A 25 8.33 -17.15 -16.91
N ILE A 26 7.60 -17.70 -17.86
CA ILE A 26 7.64 -17.22 -19.25
C ILE A 26 6.88 -15.89 -19.32
N ASN A 27 7.57 -14.83 -19.76
CA ASN A 27 7.02 -13.47 -19.87
C ASN A 27 6.55 -12.86 -18.54
N SER A 28 7.29 -13.06 -17.45
CA SER A 28 7.02 -12.49 -16.13
C SER A 28 8.17 -11.60 -15.67
N LEU A 29 7.83 -10.60 -14.86
CA LEU A 29 8.79 -9.85 -14.05
C LEU A 29 8.48 -10.10 -12.58
N VAL A 30 9.51 -10.30 -11.78
CA VAL A 30 9.37 -10.51 -10.34
C VAL A 30 9.71 -9.21 -9.62
N LEU A 31 8.81 -8.74 -8.75
CA LEU A 31 9.02 -7.57 -7.93
C LEU A 31 8.97 -7.93 -6.45
N HIS A 32 10.08 -7.73 -5.74
CA HIS A 32 10.20 -7.91 -4.31
C HIS A 32 9.87 -6.61 -3.58
N THR A 33 8.96 -6.67 -2.62
CA THR A 33 8.44 -5.51 -1.89
C THR A 33 8.79 -5.55 -0.41
N GLY A 34 9.49 -6.58 0.03
CA GLY A 34 9.95 -6.77 1.39
C GLY A 34 11.37 -6.26 1.60
N ASN A 35 11.82 -6.28 2.86
CA ASN A 35 13.18 -5.93 3.25
C ASN A 35 14.20 -7.02 2.92
N GLN A 36 13.74 -8.23 2.67
CA GLN A 36 14.57 -9.38 2.29
C GLN A 36 14.21 -9.83 0.88
N ALA A 37 15.23 -9.99 0.03
CA ALA A 37 15.06 -10.59 -1.27
C ALA A 37 14.71 -12.08 -1.10
N VAL A 38 13.49 -12.44 -1.44
CA VAL A 38 13.08 -13.84 -1.49
C VAL A 38 13.78 -14.48 -2.67
N LYS A 39 14.71 -15.41 -2.43
CA LYS A 39 15.34 -16.20 -3.49
C LYS A 39 14.27 -17.12 -4.08
N LEU A 40 13.71 -16.72 -5.20
CA LEU A 40 12.94 -17.65 -6.02
C LEU A 40 13.94 -18.53 -6.76
N THR A 41 14.15 -19.73 -6.25
CA THR A 41 14.92 -20.77 -6.94
C THR A 41 14.10 -21.28 -8.12
N ASN A 42 14.75 -21.55 -9.26
CA ASN A 42 14.13 -22.06 -10.49
C ASN A 42 13.27 -21.07 -11.30
N THR A 43 13.50 -19.76 -11.18
CA THR A 43 12.90 -18.78 -12.11
C THR A 43 13.96 -18.13 -12.98
N ALA A 44 13.73 -18.11 -14.29
CA ALA A 44 14.50 -17.31 -15.25
C ALA A 44 13.97 -15.86 -15.38
N ALA A 45 12.87 -15.53 -14.67
CA ALA A 45 12.27 -14.20 -14.71
C ALA A 45 13.21 -13.15 -14.09
N PRO A 46 13.40 -12.00 -14.73
CA PRO A 46 14.13 -10.89 -14.14
C PRO A 46 13.51 -10.46 -12.81
N GLN A 47 14.35 -10.21 -11.81
CA GLN A 47 13.94 -9.87 -10.46
C GLN A 47 14.31 -8.43 -10.13
N PHE A 48 13.42 -7.72 -9.51
CA PHE A 48 13.53 -6.30 -9.17
C PHE A 48 13.08 -6.08 -7.74
N THR A 49 13.48 -4.96 -7.16
CA THR A 49 13.08 -4.54 -5.83
C THR A 49 12.14 -3.34 -5.89
N ALA A 50 11.30 -3.21 -4.87
CA ALA A 50 10.49 -2.02 -4.65
C ALA A 50 10.50 -1.65 -3.17
N ARG A 51 10.66 -0.36 -2.91
CA ARG A 51 10.62 0.19 -1.57
C ARG A 51 9.18 0.57 -1.21
N ARG A 52 8.79 0.24 0.02
CA ARG A 52 7.60 0.77 0.67
C ARG A 52 8.01 1.80 1.72
N ALA A 53 7.42 2.97 1.69
CA ALA A 53 7.62 3.99 2.70
C ALA A 53 6.34 4.78 2.89
N LEU A 54 6.15 5.37 4.07
CA LEU A 54 5.11 6.38 4.23
C LEU A 54 5.55 7.67 3.53
N ALA A 55 4.60 8.40 2.96
CA ALA A 55 4.83 9.75 2.49
C ALA A 55 5.30 10.64 3.64
N SER A 56 6.06 11.69 3.34
CA SER A 56 6.50 12.68 4.34
C SER A 56 5.37 13.61 4.82
N TYR A 57 4.14 13.37 4.36
CA TYR A 57 2.94 14.15 4.67
C TYR A 57 1.73 13.25 4.90
N ALA A 58 0.78 13.78 5.65
CA ALA A 58 -0.58 13.26 5.74
C ALA A 58 -1.53 14.13 4.89
N LEU A 59 -2.64 13.56 4.47
CA LEU A 59 -3.72 14.21 3.75
C LEU A 59 -4.89 14.47 4.70
N SER A 60 -5.47 15.66 4.64
CA SER A 60 -6.78 15.96 5.23
C SER A 60 -7.91 15.63 4.26
N VAL A 61 -9.15 15.77 4.69
CA VAL A 61 -10.36 15.45 3.91
C VAL A 61 -10.45 16.26 2.60
N ASP A 62 -9.98 17.49 2.59
CA ASP A 62 -9.90 18.36 1.41
C ASP A 62 -8.67 18.12 0.53
N ARG A 63 -7.90 17.08 0.82
CA ARG A 63 -6.64 16.70 0.14
C ARG A 63 -5.47 17.66 0.38
N SER A 64 -5.59 18.61 1.29
CA SER A 64 -4.44 19.40 1.71
C SER A 64 -3.39 18.53 2.40
N LYS A 65 -2.12 18.95 2.30
CA LYS A 65 -0.99 18.20 2.86
C LYS A 65 -0.54 18.83 4.16
N VAL A 66 -0.44 18.00 5.19
CA VAL A 66 0.17 18.33 6.49
C VAL A 66 1.47 17.55 6.60
N HIS A 67 2.61 18.23 6.74
CA HIS A 67 3.89 17.53 6.86
C HIS A 67 3.96 16.73 8.16
N LEU A 68 4.48 15.49 8.09
CA LEU A 68 4.62 14.65 9.28
C LEU A 68 5.56 15.29 10.32
N SER A 69 6.50 16.13 9.90
CA SER A 69 7.35 16.90 10.79
C SER A 69 6.57 17.83 11.73
N GLU A 70 5.44 18.37 11.28
CA GLU A 70 4.57 19.24 12.09
C GLU A 70 3.81 18.47 13.18
N LEU A 71 3.65 17.16 12.97
CA LEU A 71 2.95 16.29 13.91
C LEU A 71 3.88 15.71 14.99
N LYS A 72 5.20 15.84 14.86
CA LYS A 72 6.16 15.28 15.83
C LYS A 72 6.02 15.84 17.24
N GLU A 73 5.65 17.11 17.35
CA GLU A 73 5.46 17.80 18.62
C GLU A 73 4.09 17.51 19.26
N LYS A 74 3.17 16.89 18.52
CA LYS A 74 1.86 16.52 19.06
C LYS A 74 2.00 15.33 20.01
N LYS A 75 1.49 15.51 21.24
CA LYS A 75 1.53 14.48 22.29
C LYS A 75 0.30 13.55 22.29
N ASN A 76 -0.70 13.88 21.53
CA ASN A 76 -2.03 13.20 21.51
C ASN A 76 -2.32 12.61 20.12
N LEU A 77 -1.35 11.96 19.49
CA LEU A 77 -1.58 11.23 18.25
C LEU A 77 -2.16 9.85 18.54
N LEU A 78 -3.32 9.55 17.95
CA LEU A 78 -3.91 8.21 17.93
C LEU A 78 -3.81 7.66 16.52
N ALA A 79 -3.01 6.62 16.33
CA ALA A 79 -2.94 5.91 15.06
C ALA A 79 -3.96 4.77 15.03
N LEU A 80 -4.75 4.70 13.96
CA LEU A 80 -5.73 3.64 13.78
C LEU A 80 -5.61 3.02 12.39
N ALA A 81 -5.85 1.71 12.30
CA ALA A 81 -5.81 0.98 11.03
C ALA A 81 -6.71 -0.27 11.03
N GLY A 82 -7.61 -0.35 10.02
CA GLY A 82 -8.45 -1.49 9.70
C GLY A 82 -7.92 -2.25 8.48
N ILE A 83 -6.70 -2.75 8.56
CA ILE A 83 -6.00 -3.49 7.51
C ILE A 83 -5.46 -4.81 8.05
N ALA A 84 -5.04 -5.72 7.17
CA ALA A 84 -4.56 -7.06 7.56
C ALA A 84 -3.33 -7.06 8.49
N ASN A 85 -2.49 -6.03 8.45
CA ASN A 85 -1.32 -5.89 9.32
C ASN A 85 -1.20 -4.44 9.84
N PRO A 86 -2.00 -4.06 10.88
CA PRO A 86 -1.98 -2.71 11.45
C PRO A 86 -0.63 -2.33 12.06
N GLU A 87 0.03 -3.28 12.75
CA GLU A 87 1.29 -3.03 13.45
C GLU A 87 2.40 -2.57 12.49
N ALA A 88 2.45 -3.13 11.27
CA ALA A 88 3.43 -2.66 10.29
C ALA A 88 3.22 -1.18 9.91
N PHE A 89 1.96 -0.71 9.87
CA PHE A 89 1.67 0.71 9.65
C PHE A 89 2.09 1.57 10.84
N PHE A 90 1.81 1.13 12.07
CA PHE A 90 2.20 1.85 13.27
C PHE A 90 3.72 1.93 13.43
N ASP A 91 4.44 0.85 13.11
CA ASP A 91 5.91 0.84 13.14
C ASP A 91 6.50 1.77 12.07
N MET A 92 5.91 1.84 10.88
CA MET A 92 6.30 2.82 9.88
C MET A 92 6.08 4.25 10.36
N LEU A 93 4.96 4.56 11.04
CA LEU A 93 4.70 5.89 11.63
C LEU A 93 5.76 6.23 12.70
N ARG A 94 6.05 5.31 13.61
CA ARG A 94 7.11 5.47 14.62
C ARG A 94 8.47 5.70 13.96
N GLY A 95 8.75 4.97 12.88
CA GLY A 95 9.98 5.13 12.08
C GLY A 95 10.13 6.50 11.42
N THR A 96 9.04 7.27 11.21
CA THR A 96 9.12 8.68 10.77
C THR A 96 9.43 9.66 11.91
N GLY A 97 9.51 9.16 13.14
CA GLY A 97 9.76 9.96 14.35
C GLY A 97 8.48 10.54 14.99
N LEU A 98 7.30 10.02 14.64
CA LEU A 98 6.06 10.38 15.30
C LEU A 98 5.95 9.68 16.65
N ASN A 99 5.51 10.43 17.66
CA ASN A 99 5.19 9.89 18.98
C ASN A 99 3.70 9.53 19.04
N LEU A 100 3.38 8.23 18.90
CA LEU A 100 2.02 7.74 18.98
C LEU A 100 1.64 7.55 20.45
N ALA A 101 0.70 8.36 20.95
CA ALA A 101 0.18 8.22 22.31
C ALA A 101 -0.61 6.91 22.47
N GLN A 102 -1.34 6.55 21.41
CA GLN A 102 -2.08 5.28 21.36
C GLN A 102 -2.12 4.73 19.94
N THR A 103 -2.33 3.42 19.85
CA THR A 103 -2.59 2.71 18.58
C THR A 103 -3.85 1.87 18.72
N LEU A 104 -4.65 1.83 17.65
CA LEU A 104 -5.90 1.10 17.60
C LEU A 104 -5.95 0.20 16.38
N SER A 105 -5.75 -1.10 16.61
CA SER A 105 -5.90 -2.13 15.58
C SER A 105 -7.37 -2.49 15.42
N LEU A 106 -7.92 -2.25 14.25
CA LEU A 106 -9.31 -2.54 13.91
C LEU A 106 -9.40 -3.77 12.99
N PRO A 107 -10.51 -4.51 13.00
CA PRO A 107 -10.76 -5.56 12.04
C PRO A 107 -10.63 -5.05 10.59
N ASP A 108 -10.18 -5.92 9.68
CA ASP A 108 -10.13 -5.55 8.25
C ASP A 108 -11.55 -5.22 7.76
N HIS A 109 -11.66 -4.15 6.96
CA HIS A 109 -12.94 -3.60 6.50
C HIS A 109 -13.86 -3.03 7.60
N TYR A 110 -13.30 -2.59 8.74
CA TYR A 110 -14.07 -1.99 9.83
C TYR A 110 -15.03 -0.90 9.34
N ASP A 111 -16.24 -0.88 9.93
CA ASP A 111 -17.23 0.14 9.63
C ASP A 111 -17.22 1.23 10.72
N PHE A 112 -16.62 2.38 10.36
CA PHE A 112 -16.48 3.52 11.26
C PHE A 112 -17.82 4.20 11.60
N LYS A 113 -18.86 4.01 10.77
CA LYS A 113 -20.10 4.75 10.84
C LYS A 113 -20.95 4.44 12.08
N TYR A 114 -20.91 3.19 12.56
CA TYR A 114 -21.82 2.75 13.61
C TYR A 114 -21.14 2.47 14.96
N THR A 115 -19.85 2.31 14.98
CA THR A 115 -19.16 1.75 16.15
C THR A 115 -18.16 2.73 16.76
N PHE A 116 -17.60 3.64 15.98
CA PHE A 116 -16.52 4.51 16.45
C PHE A 116 -17.05 5.60 17.41
N ASP A 117 -18.13 6.30 17.04
CA ASP A 117 -18.70 7.37 17.85
C ASP A 117 -19.35 6.90 19.15
N SER A 118 -20.02 5.75 19.11
CA SER A 118 -20.76 5.24 20.27
C SER A 118 -19.87 4.55 21.31
N THR A 119 -18.76 3.95 20.88
CA THR A 119 -17.90 3.13 21.75
C THR A 119 -16.56 3.84 22.07
N LEU A 120 -16.04 4.65 21.18
CA LEU A 120 -14.68 5.19 21.24
C LEU A 120 -14.63 6.73 21.22
N GLY A 121 -15.70 7.41 20.77
CA GLY A 121 -15.71 8.85 20.56
C GLY A 121 -15.41 9.67 21.82
N ASN A 122 -15.89 9.24 22.99
CA ASN A 122 -15.62 9.92 24.26
C ASN A 122 -14.23 9.59 24.82
N GLU A 123 -13.72 8.38 24.59
CA GLU A 123 -12.42 7.93 25.09
C GLU A 123 -11.25 8.65 24.41
N TYR A 124 -11.42 8.97 23.11
CA TYR A 124 -10.38 9.61 22.31
C TYR A 124 -10.67 11.07 21.97
N ALA A 125 -11.57 11.70 22.71
CA ALA A 125 -11.82 13.13 22.58
C ALA A 125 -10.53 13.93 22.83
N GLY A 126 -10.17 14.80 21.87
CA GLY A 126 -8.93 15.59 21.92
C GLY A 126 -7.71 14.93 21.33
N TYR A 127 -7.79 13.69 20.84
CA TYR A 127 -6.72 13.09 20.05
C TYR A 127 -6.75 13.59 18.60
N THR A 128 -5.56 13.73 18.02
CA THR A 128 -5.41 13.86 16.57
C THR A 128 -5.36 12.48 15.95
N LEU A 129 -6.37 12.13 15.15
CA LEU A 129 -6.46 10.82 14.52
C LEU A 129 -5.56 10.75 13.30
N ILE A 130 -4.78 9.67 13.19
CA ILE A 130 -3.95 9.38 12.02
C ILE A 130 -4.22 7.95 11.54
N CYS A 131 -4.44 7.77 10.24
CA CYS A 131 -4.87 6.49 9.69
C CYS A 131 -4.29 6.22 8.30
N THR A 132 -4.61 5.05 7.74
CA THR A 132 -4.29 4.73 6.35
C THR A 132 -5.23 5.46 5.38
N VAL A 133 -4.82 5.67 4.13
CA VAL A 133 -5.69 6.26 3.10
C VAL A 133 -6.93 5.37 2.84
N LYS A 134 -6.80 4.05 2.98
CA LYS A 134 -7.92 3.11 2.84
C LYS A 134 -9.00 3.37 3.90
N ASP A 135 -8.59 3.57 5.14
CA ASP A 135 -9.52 3.78 6.26
C ASP A 135 -10.09 5.18 6.25
N ALA A 136 -9.31 6.18 5.83
CA ALA A 136 -9.70 7.58 5.79
C ALA A 136 -10.97 7.83 4.96
N VAL A 137 -11.17 7.11 3.86
CA VAL A 137 -12.37 7.25 3.00
C VAL A 137 -13.66 7.05 3.77
N LYS A 138 -13.65 6.15 4.76
CA LYS A 138 -14.80 5.90 5.63
C LYS A 138 -14.77 6.81 6.85
N LEU A 139 -13.59 6.96 7.48
CA LEU A 139 -13.41 7.73 8.71
C LEU A 139 -13.77 9.21 8.52
N TRP A 140 -13.45 9.82 7.39
CA TRP A 140 -13.77 11.22 7.09
C TRP A 140 -15.27 11.54 7.06
N GLN A 141 -16.13 10.53 6.94
CA GLN A 141 -17.59 10.74 7.01
C GLN A 141 -18.07 11.16 8.42
N THR A 142 -17.34 10.76 9.44
CA THR A 142 -17.66 11.06 10.85
C THR A 142 -16.57 11.91 11.52
N HIS A 143 -15.31 11.77 11.08
CA HIS A 143 -14.14 12.46 11.63
C HIS A 143 -13.37 13.16 10.51
N PRO A 144 -13.87 14.31 9.99
CA PRO A 144 -13.24 15.04 8.88
C PRO A 144 -11.84 15.57 9.21
N ASP A 145 -11.51 15.73 10.51
CA ASP A 145 -10.21 16.20 10.97
C ASP A 145 -9.13 15.09 11.01
N ALA A 146 -9.50 13.84 10.75
CA ALA A 146 -8.56 12.74 10.70
C ALA A 146 -7.56 12.93 9.55
N LEU A 147 -6.31 12.54 9.80
CA LEU A 147 -5.20 12.65 8.86
C LEU A 147 -4.87 11.28 8.27
N ALA A 148 -4.81 11.19 6.95
CA ALA A 148 -4.48 9.97 6.23
C ALA A 148 -3.04 9.99 5.74
N VAL A 149 -2.21 9.00 6.11
CA VAL A 149 -0.84 8.92 5.63
C VAL A 149 -0.76 7.98 4.43
N PRO A 150 -0.37 8.48 3.24
CA PRO A 150 -0.19 7.66 2.07
C PRO A 150 0.99 6.69 2.23
N LEU A 151 0.82 5.46 1.75
CA LEU A 151 1.90 4.52 1.53
C LEU A 151 2.43 4.70 0.11
N GLU A 152 3.69 5.08 -0.01
CA GLU A 152 4.39 5.19 -1.28
C GLU A 152 5.02 3.85 -1.64
N PHE A 153 4.93 3.52 -2.92
CA PHE A 153 5.47 2.30 -3.48
C PHE A 153 6.36 2.65 -4.67
N SER A 154 7.66 2.41 -4.53
CA SER A 154 8.66 2.85 -5.49
C SER A 154 9.47 1.65 -6.00
N PRO A 155 9.09 1.05 -7.15
CA PRO A 155 9.93 0.10 -7.84
C PRO A 155 11.22 0.76 -8.33
N GLU A 156 12.30 -0.01 -8.41
CA GLU A 156 13.54 0.46 -9.02
C GLU A 156 13.36 0.77 -10.53
N ALA A 157 14.11 1.73 -11.04
CA ALA A 157 13.97 2.21 -12.42
C ALA A 157 14.14 1.10 -13.47
N ALA A 158 15.01 0.12 -13.20
CA ALA A 158 15.23 -1.02 -14.08
C ALA A 158 13.96 -1.88 -14.28
N PHE A 159 13.05 -1.93 -13.30
CA PHE A 159 11.76 -2.60 -13.44
C PHE A 159 10.93 -1.99 -14.57
N PHE A 160 10.80 -0.67 -14.61
CA PHE A 160 10.03 0.01 -15.65
C PHE A 160 10.65 -0.17 -17.04
N THR A 161 11.97 -0.14 -17.13
CA THR A 161 12.69 -0.41 -18.41
C THR A 161 12.40 -1.81 -18.93
N ALA A 162 12.45 -2.81 -18.04
CA ALA A 162 12.13 -4.20 -18.40
C ALA A 162 10.65 -4.37 -18.75
N PHE A 163 9.75 -3.72 -18.00
CA PHE A 163 8.32 -3.75 -18.25
C PHE A 163 7.95 -3.14 -19.61
N ASP A 164 8.50 -1.97 -19.94
CA ASP A 164 8.31 -1.33 -21.24
C ASP A 164 8.83 -2.21 -22.39
N SER A 165 9.99 -2.86 -22.20
CA SER A 165 10.55 -3.76 -23.18
C SER A 165 9.68 -4.97 -23.46
N MET A 166 8.97 -5.47 -22.45
CA MET A 166 8.00 -6.56 -22.60
C MET A 166 6.69 -6.09 -23.24
N LEU A 167 6.22 -4.88 -22.93
CA LEU A 167 4.97 -4.35 -23.48
C LEU A 167 5.07 -3.91 -24.93
N LYS A 168 6.19 -3.31 -25.34
CA LYS A 168 6.37 -2.77 -26.70
C LYS A 168 5.99 -3.75 -27.82
N PRO A 169 6.47 -5.01 -27.82
CA PRO A 169 6.10 -5.97 -28.86
C PRO A 169 4.60 -6.31 -28.89
N LEU A 170 3.92 -6.26 -27.72
CA LEU A 170 2.50 -6.57 -27.58
C LEU A 170 1.62 -5.40 -28.06
N LEU A 171 2.06 -4.16 -27.82
CA LEU A 171 1.30 -2.96 -28.14
C LEU A 171 1.45 -2.54 -29.62
N GLN A 172 2.59 -2.81 -30.25
CA GLN A 172 2.83 -2.41 -31.65
C GLN A 172 1.78 -2.90 -32.65
N PRO A 173 1.33 -4.18 -32.62
CA PRO A 173 0.26 -4.64 -33.53
C PRO A 173 -1.05 -3.92 -33.32
N LEU A 174 -1.45 -3.67 -32.05
CA LEU A 174 -2.68 -2.97 -31.67
C LEU A 174 -2.66 -1.52 -32.14
N LEU A 175 -1.55 -0.82 -31.94
CA LEU A 175 -1.38 0.56 -32.40
C LEU A 175 -1.47 0.66 -33.94
N LYS A 176 -0.84 -0.27 -34.68
CA LYS A 176 -0.92 -0.31 -36.14
C LYS A 176 -2.37 -0.56 -36.62
N GLN A 177 -3.13 -1.36 -35.89
CA GLN A 177 -4.53 -1.63 -36.23
C GLN A 177 -5.41 -0.40 -35.98
N LEU A 178 -5.23 0.29 -34.86
CA LEU A 178 -5.96 1.53 -34.53
C LEU A 178 -5.67 2.66 -35.53
N LEU A 179 -4.41 2.84 -35.94
CA LEU A 179 -4.04 3.85 -36.92
C LEU A 179 -4.63 3.60 -38.32
N LYS A 180 -4.80 2.33 -38.72
CA LYS A 180 -5.47 1.96 -39.98
C LYS A 180 -6.95 2.28 -39.99
N THR A 181 -7.64 2.19 -38.84
CA THR A 181 -9.08 2.45 -38.74
C THR A 181 -9.41 3.94 -38.66
N HIS A 182 -8.42 4.82 -38.43
CA HIS A 182 -8.60 6.27 -38.32
C HIS A 182 -7.93 7.06 -39.44
N SER A 183 -7.51 6.44 -40.55
CA SER A 183 -7.09 7.17 -41.76
C SER A 183 -8.35 7.63 -42.49
N PRO A 184 -8.60 8.96 -42.60
CA PRO A 184 -9.68 9.47 -43.42
C PRO A 184 -9.38 9.13 -44.89
N THR A 185 -10.37 8.56 -45.58
CA THR A 185 -10.43 8.40 -47.03
C THR A 185 -10.54 9.76 -47.72
#